data_8f1979519944468ff20d731d867ae51c
#
_entry.id   8f1979519944468ff20d731d867ae51c
#
_cell.length_a   1.000
_cell.length_b   1.000
_cell.length_c   1.000
_cell.angle_alpha   90.00
_cell.angle_beta   90.00
_cell.angle_gamma   90.00
#
_symmetry.space_group_name_H-M   'P 1'
#
loop_
_entity.id
_entity.type
_entity.pdbx_description
1 polymer ?
#
loop_
_entity_poly.entity_id
_entity_poly.type
_entity_poly.pdbx_seq_one_letter_code
_entity_poly.pdbx_strand_id
1 'polypeptide(L)'
;MKKPLLALVLLALTLPFGCKSADDTPPDPLAKREGFCDAWAKSACQAKVLEACNTPVVDDCLNTQSDFCLGILPENYSSKHASECLSAVKAAYKDADLTADELAVVIKLGAPCDQLSKGISTDGESCSQNDECNTAAGFSCIMKLGETTGTCGKPELVGAGEACDGPTQVCGDGYFCNAENCVAYKKTGGTCTGDFQCAPANHCVLDTTTDPATGTCEVRAELSADCANDDDCQSHYCVVPSGETVGKCASTIRLSINEPLCENLR
;
A
#
# COMPACT_ATOMS: atom_id res chain seq x y z
N MET A 1 -30.62 88.86 -19.44
CA MET A 1 -30.85 87.39 -19.21
C MET A 1 -29.51 86.75 -18.96
N LYS A 2 -29.19 86.51 -17.69
CA LYS A 2 -27.87 85.90 -17.25
C LYS A 2 -28.11 84.46 -16.92
N LYS A 3 -27.38 83.51 -17.59
CA LYS A 3 -27.38 82.10 -17.29
C LYS A 3 -26.29 81.85 -16.24
N PRO A 4 -26.51 81.07 -15.17
CA PRO A 4 -25.46 80.65 -14.27
C PRO A 4 -24.79 79.36 -14.81
N LEU A 5 -23.47 79.33 -14.72
CA LEU A 5 -22.61 78.19 -14.96
C LEU A 5 -22.66 77.28 -13.76
N LEU A 6 -23.04 76.05 -13.97
CA LEU A 6 -23.00 74.99 -12.92
C LEU A 6 -21.61 74.27 -13.02
N ALA A 7 -20.79 74.46 -12.00
CA ALA A 7 -19.54 73.77 -11.89
C ALA A 7 -19.76 72.36 -11.25
N LEU A 8 -19.48 71.33 -12.03
CA LEU A 8 -19.53 69.92 -11.58
C LEU A 8 -18.20 69.57 -10.92
N VAL A 9 -18.17 69.43 -9.62
CA VAL A 9 -17.00 68.90 -8.86
C VAL A 9 -17.03 67.40 -8.93
N LEU A 10 -16.13 66.78 -9.72
CA LEU A 10 -15.89 65.34 -9.69
C LEU A 10 -15.02 65.01 -8.46
N LEU A 11 -15.65 64.37 -7.47
CA LEU A 11 -14.98 63.79 -6.32
C LEU A 11 -14.42 62.39 -6.75
N ALA A 12 -13.14 62.27 -6.99
CA ALA A 12 -12.47 61.01 -7.26
C ALA A 12 -12.32 60.21 -5.95
N LEU A 13 -13.19 59.21 -5.76
CA LEU A 13 -13.01 58.22 -4.69
C LEU A 13 -11.86 57.26 -5.09
N THR A 14 -10.69 57.46 -4.54
CA THR A 14 -9.60 56.47 -4.56
C THR A 14 -9.93 55.39 -3.55
N LEU A 15 -10.48 54.26 -3.99
CA LEU A 15 -10.58 53.03 -3.22
C LEU A 15 -9.18 52.41 -3.10
N PRO A 16 -8.66 52.15 -1.90
CA PRO A 16 -7.44 51.35 -1.77
C PRO A 16 -7.76 49.91 -2.16
N PHE A 17 -7.31 49.49 -3.32
CA PHE A 17 -7.21 48.03 -3.64
C PHE A 17 -6.17 47.45 -2.70
N GLY A 18 -6.63 46.98 -1.54
CA GLY A 18 -5.83 46.10 -0.71
C GLY A 18 -5.57 44.81 -1.50
N CYS A 19 -4.33 44.61 -1.95
CA CYS A 19 -3.85 43.29 -2.36
C CYS A 19 -3.98 42.38 -1.14
N LYS A 20 -5.00 41.49 -1.12
CA LYS A 20 -4.96 40.34 -0.21
C LYS A 20 -3.75 39.50 -0.60
N SER A 21 -2.82 39.37 0.32
CA SER A 21 -1.72 38.40 0.18
C SER A 21 -2.32 37.04 -0.07
N ALA A 22 -1.81 36.36 -1.08
CA ALA A 22 -2.26 35.02 -1.52
C ALA A 22 -1.86 33.89 -0.55
N ASP A 23 -1.55 34.18 0.72
CA ASP A 23 -0.94 33.23 1.67
C ASP A 23 -1.84 32.86 2.87
N ASP A 24 -3.15 33.15 2.81
CA ASP A 24 -4.09 32.73 3.87
C ASP A 24 -4.76 31.36 3.59
N THR A 25 -4.17 30.50 2.76
CA THR A 25 -4.62 29.11 2.67
C THR A 25 -4.17 28.38 3.95
N PRO A 26 -5.10 27.81 4.73
CA PRO A 26 -4.72 27.00 5.88
C PRO A 26 -3.70 25.94 5.45
N PRO A 27 -2.67 25.70 6.24
CA PRO A 27 -1.67 24.68 5.92
C PRO A 27 -2.39 23.34 5.73
N ASP A 28 -2.02 22.63 4.67
CA ASP A 28 -2.55 21.27 4.41
C ASP A 28 -2.27 20.38 5.64
N PRO A 29 -3.31 19.86 6.31
CA PRO A 29 -3.13 19.02 7.49
C PRO A 29 -2.34 17.75 7.18
N LEU A 30 -2.35 17.29 5.93
CA LEU A 30 -1.61 16.09 5.50
C LEU A 30 -0.16 16.37 5.12
N ALA A 31 0.29 17.63 5.13
CA ALA A 31 1.65 18.00 4.74
C ALA A 31 2.74 17.40 5.69
N LYS A 32 2.38 17.00 6.90
CA LYS A 32 3.27 16.42 7.91
C LYS A 32 2.82 15.02 8.29
N ARG A 33 3.80 14.19 8.72
CA ARG A 33 3.56 12.81 9.19
C ARG A 33 2.50 12.74 10.28
N GLU A 34 2.58 13.61 11.28
CA GLU A 34 1.65 13.66 12.41
C GLU A 34 0.21 13.94 11.94
N GLY A 35 0.03 14.92 11.08
CA GLY A 35 -1.30 15.25 10.55
C GLY A 35 -1.88 14.15 9.66
N PHE A 36 -1.03 13.46 8.91
CA PHE A 36 -1.44 12.27 8.14
C PHE A 36 -1.84 11.14 9.09
N CYS A 37 -1.06 10.84 10.13
CA CYS A 37 -1.36 9.77 11.08
C CYS A 37 -2.58 10.06 11.95
N ASP A 38 -2.87 11.32 12.27
CA ASP A 38 -4.14 11.72 12.87
C ASP A 38 -5.34 11.45 11.94
N ALA A 39 -5.18 11.68 10.64
CA ALA A 39 -6.21 11.39 9.65
C ALA A 39 -6.36 9.88 9.41
N TRP A 40 -5.24 9.13 9.44
CA TRP A 40 -5.22 7.68 9.42
C TRP A 40 -6.02 7.10 10.60
N ALA A 41 -5.72 7.54 11.82
CA ALA A 41 -6.41 7.08 13.03
C ALA A 41 -7.92 7.31 12.94
N LYS A 42 -8.35 8.48 12.47
CA LYS A 42 -9.78 8.77 12.22
C LYS A 42 -10.40 7.87 11.15
N SER A 43 -9.61 7.44 10.17
CA SER A 43 -10.05 6.53 9.12
C SER A 43 -10.16 5.09 9.60
N ALA A 44 -9.31 4.67 10.54
CA ALA A 44 -9.29 3.34 11.13
C ALA A 44 -10.34 3.18 12.26
N CYS A 45 -10.44 4.16 13.17
CA CYS A 45 -11.28 4.07 14.37
C CYS A 45 -12.77 4.31 14.05
N GLN A 46 -13.33 3.53 13.13
CA GLN A 46 -14.74 3.58 12.75
C GLN A 46 -15.61 2.82 13.77
N ALA A 47 -16.90 3.17 13.86
CA ALA A 47 -17.82 2.60 14.84
C ALA A 47 -17.85 1.07 14.85
N LYS A 48 -17.87 0.43 13.67
CA LYS A 48 -17.86 -1.04 13.58
C LYS A 48 -16.56 -1.67 14.10
N VAL A 49 -15.42 -1.01 13.85
CA VAL A 49 -14.11 -1.44 14.36
C VAL A 49 -14.07 -1.34 15.87
N LEU A 50 -14.51 -0.20 16.42
CA LEU A 50 -14.57 0.02 17.87
C LEU A 50 -15.46 -1.01 18.55
N GLU A 51 -16.62 -1.34 17.95
CA GLU A 51 -17.52 -2.39 18.41
C GLU A 51 -16.85 -3.77 18.35
N ALA A 52 -16.27 -4.14 17.23
CA ALA A 52 -15.65 -5.45 17.01
C ALA A 52 -14.45 -5.69 17.95
N CYS A 53 -13.62 -4.68 18.17
CA CYS A 53 -12.46 -4.76 19.06
C CYS A 53 -12.79 -4.47 20.54
N ASN A 54 -14.06 -4.19 20.85
CA ASN A 54 -14.52 -3.82 22.20
C ASN A 54 -13.71 -2.65 22.79
N THR A 55 -13.52 -1.59 21.99
CA THR A 55 -12.79 -0.38 22.38
C THR A 55 -13.81 0.68 22.81
N PRO A 56 -14.06 0.84 24.12
CA PRO A 56 -15.13 1.72 24.63
C PRO A 56 -14.75 3.21 24.54
N VAL A 57 -13.44 3.53 24.48
CA VAL A 57 -12.92 4.88 24.47
C VAL A 57 -12.34 5.16 23.08
N VAL A 58 -12.99 6.06 22.34
CA VAL A 58 -12.55 6.43 20.97
C VAL A 58 -11.15 7.04 20.97
N ASP A 59 -10.83 7.85 21.98
CA ASP A 59 -9.53 8.52 22.07
C ASP A 59 -8.37 7.51 22.24
N ASP A 60 -8.59 6.37 22.92
CA ASP A 60 -7.58 5.32 23.02
C ASP A 60 -7.26 4.75 21.64
N CYS A 61 -8.28 4.41 20.83
CA CYS A 61 -8.09 3.97 19.45
C CYS A 61 -7.36 5.02 18.62
N LEU A 62 -7.78 6.29 18.70
CA LEU A 62 -7.15 7.37 17.92
C LEU A 62 -5.67 7.51 18.26
N ASN A 63 -5.31 7.48 19.54
CA ASN A 63 -3.91 7.57 19.98
C ASN A 63 -3.11 6.35 19.53
N THR A 64 -3.61 5.14 19.78
CA THR A 64 -2.92 3.90 19.42
C THR A 64 -2.71 3.80 17.91
N GLN A 65 -3.73 4.14 17.11
CA GLN A 65 -3.62 4.12 15.65
C GLN A 65 -2.72 5.23 15.10
N SER A 66 -2.69 6.41 15.72
CA SER A 66 -1.75 7.47 15.34
C SER A 66 -0.31 7.04 15.60
N ASP A 67 -0.02 6.46 16.77
CA ASP A 67 1.31 5.94 17.13
C ASP A 67 1.72 4.77 16.22
N PHE A 68 0.83 3.84 15.94
CA PHE A 68 1.06 2.75 15.00
C PHE A 68 1.41 3.27 13.60
N CYS A 69 0.63 4.21 13.06
CA CYS A 69 0.89 4.84 11.78
C CYS A 69 2.27 5.52 11.75
N LEU A 70 2.64 6.27 12.79
CA LEU A 70 3.95 6.91 12.89
C LEU A 70 5.09 5.89 12.90
N GLY A 71 4.85 4.71 13.47
CA GLY A 71 5.82 3.61 13.51
C GLY A 71 6.08 2.94 12.16
N ILE A 72 5.07 2.86 11.29
CA ILE A 72 5.19 2.24 9.96
C ILE A 72 5.45 3.25 8.83
N LEU A 73 5.11 4.53 9.04
CA LEU A 73 5.24 5.57 8.01
C LEU A 73 6.72 5.95 7.81
N PRO A 74 7.22 5.99 6.56
CA PRO A 74 8.61 6.34 6.28
C PRO A 74 8.98 7.74 6.78
N GLU A 75 10.23 7.90 7.26
CA GLU A 75 10.76 9.19 7.74
C GLU A 75 10.73 10.28 6.67
N ASN A 76 10.95 9.90 5.41
CA ASN A 76 10.95 10.75 4.23
C ASN A 76 9.55 10.87 3.60
N TYR A 77 8.53 10.98 4.43
CA TYR A 77 7.12 11.06 4.03
C TYR A 77 6.84 12.15 2.98
N SER A 78 5.94 11.81 2.04
CA SER A 78 5.40 12.73 1.03
C SER A 78 3.87 12.69 1.05
N SER A 79 3.24 13.86 1.16
CA SER A 79 1.78 14.00 1.15
C SER A 79 1.13 13.84 -0.23
N LYS A 80 1.91 13.67 -1.30
CA LYS A 80 1.41 13.68 -2.69
C LYS A 80 0.27 12.69 -2.94
N HIS A 81 0.36 11.48 -2.36
CA HIS A 81 -0.64 10.42 -2.48
C HIS A 81 -1.36 10.12 -1.15
N ALA A 82 -1.26 11.04 -0.17
CA ALA A 82 -1.81 10.85 1.17
C ALA A 82 -3.34 10.63 1.18
N SER A 83 -4.08 11.39 0.38
CA SER A 83 -5.54 11.28 0.32
C SER A 83 -6.02 9.96 -0.28
N GLU A 84 -5.28 9.41 -1.24
CA GLU A 84 -5.56 8.11 -1.86
C GLU A 84 -5.34 6.98 -0.86
N CYS A 85 -4.23 7.02 -0.14
CA CYS A 85 -3.93 6.07 0.93
C CYS A 85 -5.00 6.13 2.05
N LEU A 86 -5.35 7.32 2.56
CA LEU A 86 -6.40 7.47 3.59
C LEU A 86 -7.75 6.94 3.14
N SER A 87 -8.07 7.09 1.85
CA SER A 87 -9.29 6.53 1.28
C SER A 87 -9.28 5.01 1.30
N ALA A 88 -8.14 4.38 1.01
CA ALA A 88 -7.96 2.93 1.09
C ALA A 88 -8.03 2.42 2.54
N VAL A 89 -7.37 3.10 3.49
CA VAL A 89 -7.46 2.78 4.93
C VAL A 89 -8.91 2.85 5.44
N LYS A 90 -9.63 3.90 5.04
CA LYS A 90 -11.03 4.07 5.39
C LYS A 90 -11.91 2.96 4.80
N ALA A 91 -11.62 2.51 3.58
CA ALA A 91 -12.33 1.42 2.95
C ALA A 91 -12.04 0.08 3.66
N ALA A 92 -10.79 -0.19 4.00
CA ALA A 92 -10.35 -1.40 4.69
C ALA A 92 -11.05 -1.61 6.05
N TYR A 93 -11.22 -0.55 6.81
CA TYR A 93 -11.85 -0.62 8.13
C TYR A 93 -13.38 -0.39 8.14
N LYS A 94 -14.02 -0.35 6.96
CA LYS A 94 -15.44 0.04 6.81
C LYS A 94 -16.42 -0.91 7.51
N ASP A 95 -16.14 -2.20 7.49
CA ASP A 95 -17.07 -3.24 7.97
C ASP A 95 -16.47 -4.17 9.03
N ALA A 96 -15.22 -3.92 9.43
CA ALA A 96 -14.45 -4.73 10.36
C ALA A 96 -14.15 -6.17 9.86
N ASP A 97 -14.17 -6.36 8.53
CA ASP A 97 -13.75 -7.56 7.83
C ASP A 97 -12.71 -7.17 6.78
N LEU A 98 -11.44 -7.56 6.97
CA LEU A 98 -10.34 -7.18 6.08
C LEU A 98 -9.98 -8.32 5.12
N THR A 99 -9.96 -8.06 3.84
CA THR A 99 -9.34 -8.92 2.84
C THR A 99 -7.80 -8.90 2.96
N ALA A 100 -7.10 -9.81 2.31
CA ALA A 100 -5.63 -9.83 2.29
C ALA A 100 -5.04 -8.52 1.75
N ASP A 101 -5.65 -7.95 0.69
CA ASP A 101 -5.22 -6.68 0.11
C ASP A 101 -5.43 -5.50 1.08
N GLU A 102 -6.60 -5.43 1.72
CA GLU A 102 -6.89 -4.42 2.73
C GLU A 102 -5.96 -4.54 3.94
N LEU A 103 -5.65 -5.78 4.36
CA LEU A 103 -4.68 -6.03 5.41
C LEU A 103 -3.28 -5.52 5.02
N ALA A 104 -2.84 -5.77 3.79
CA ALA A 104 -1.57 -5.26 3.29
C ALA A 104 -1.52 -3.72 3.34
N VAL A 105 -2.61 -3.03 2.97
CA VAL A 105 -2.73 -1.57 3.09
C VAL A 105 -2.50 -1.11 4.53
N VAL A 106 -3.18 -1.72 5.50
CA VAL A 106 -3.21 -1.21 6.89
C VAL A 106 -2.04 -1.68 7.76
N ILE A 107 -1.31 -2.73 7.36
CA ILE A 107 -0.16 -3.23 8.14
C ILE A 107 1.18 -2.89 7.49
N LYS A 108 1.25 -2.94 6.16
CA LYS A 108 2.51 -2.86 5.40
C LYS A 108 2.59 -1.66 4.47
N LEU A 109 1.65 -0.71 4.56
CA LEU A 109 1.51 0.37 3.59
C LEU A 109 1.47 -0.17 2.15
N GLY A 110 0.69 -1.23 1.91
CA GLY A 110 0.45 -1.75 0.55
C GLY A 110 -0.23 -0.71 -0.34
N ALA A 111 -0.27 -0.94 -1.65
CA ALA A 111 -0.85 0.01 -2.60
C ALA A 111 -2.28 0.43 -2.22
N PRO A 112 -2.63 1.72 -2.28
CA PRO A 112 -1.86 2.86 -2.80
C PRO A 112 -0.96 3.56 -1.76
N CYS A 113 -0.84 3.05 -0.53
CA CYS A 113 -0.04 3.67 0.54
C CYS A 113 1.48 3.50 0.34
N ASP A 114 1.91 2.64 -0.55
CA ASP A 114 3.31 2.41 -0.94
C ASP A 114 3.98 3.63 -1.63
N GLN A 115 3.17 4.65 -1.99
CA GLN A 115 3.63 5.86 -2.68
C GLN A 115 3.81 7.07 -1.74
N LEU A 116 3.96 6.83 -0.46
CA LEU A 116 4.09 7.90 0.55
C LEU A 116 5.54 8.30 0.86
N SER A 117 6.52 7.71 0.19
CA SER A 117 7.94 8.02 0.43
C SER A 117 8.48 9.01 -0.60
N LYS A 118 9.30 9.95 -0.12
CA LYS A 118 10.16 10.78 -0.95
C LYS A 118 11.61 10.43 -0.65
N GLY A 119 12.00 9.18 -0.97
CA GLY A 119 13.36 8.72 -0.80
C GLY A 119 14.39 9.60 -1.52
N ILE A 120 15.62 9.53 -1.07
CA ILE A 120 16.72 10.33 -1.62
C ILE A 120 17.29 9.72 -2.89
N SER A 121 17.10 8.41 -3.10
CA SER A 121 17.61 7.73 -4.28
C SER A 121 16.79 8.06 -5.51
N THR A 122 17.49 8.46 -6.54
CA THR A 122 16.95 8.84 -7.86
C THR A 122 17.04 7.68 -8.84
N ASP A 123 16.57 7.91 -10.06
CA ASP A 123 16.60 6.93 -11.14
C ASP A 123 18.02 6.38 -11.39
N GLY A 124 18.14 5.05 -11.41
CA GLY A 124 19.40 4.33 -11.60
C GLY A 124 20.23 4.12 -10.33
N GLU A 125 19.89 4.71 -9.20
CA GLU A 125 20.62 4.52 -7.94
C GLU A 125 20.23 3.22 -7.24
N SER A 126 21.20 2.63 -6.49
CA SER A 126 20.99 1.39 -5.76
C SER A 126 20.02 1.59 -4.59
N CYS A 127 19.24 0.56 -4.28
CA CYS A 127 18.30 0.51 -3.17
C CYS A 127 18.26 -0.91 -2.55
N SER A 128 17.89 -0.99 -1.28
CA SER A 128 17.61 -2.24 -0.59
C SER A 128 16.14 -2.38 -0.20
N GLN A 129 15.40 -1.28 -0.23
CA GLN A 129 13.98 -1.24 0.06
C GLN A 129 13.27 -0.10 -0.70
N ASN A 130 11.96 -0.20 -0.83
CA ASN A 130 11.18 0.68 -1.69
C ASN A 130 11.15 2.14 -1.22
N ASP A 131 11.19 2.39 0.08
CA ASP A 131 11.14 3.72 0.68
C ASP A 131 12.44 4.52 0.53
N GLU A 132 13.56 3.88 0.12
CA GLU A 132 14.78 4.58 -0.26
C GLU A 132 14.61 5.34 -1.57
N CYS A 133 13.71 4.86 -2.45
CA CYS A 133 13.39 5.49 -3.73
C CYS A 133 12.32 6.58 -3.55
N ASN A 134 12.30 7.55 -4.46
CA ASN A 134 11.26 8.56 -4.50
C ASN A 134 9.95 7.97 -5.08
N THR A 135 9.24 7.18 -4.26
CA THR A 135 7.99 6.52 -4.67
C THR A 135 6.90 7.54 -5.02
N ALA A 136 6.91 8.71 -4.38
CA ALA A 136 6.02 9.82 -4.71
C ALA A 136 6.25 10.37 -6.13
N ALA A 137 7.44 10.15 -6.73
CA ALA A 137 7.72 10.45 -8.13
C ALA A 137 7.46 9.26 -9.07
N GLY A 138 6.99 8.13 -8.52
CA GLY A 138 6.71 6.89 -9.23
C GLY A 138 7.94 5.99 -9.44
N PHE A 139 9.01 6.19 -8.65
CA PHE A 139 10.13 5.26 -8.63
C PHE A 139 9.87 4.14 -7.62
N SER A 140 10.29 2.93 -7.96
CA SER A 140 10.26 1.77 -7.08
C SER A 140 11.64 1.15 -6.99
N CYS A 141 11.94 0.47 -5.90
CA CYS A 141 13.14 -0.36 -5.80
C CYS A 141 12.89 -1.67 -6.54
N ILE A 142 13.46 -1.78 -7.73
CA ILE A 142 13.31 -2.95 -8.59
C ILE A 142 14.43 -3.93 -8.25
N MET A 143 14.07 -4.99 -7.54
CA MET A 143 14.98 -6.08 -7.16
C MET A 143 14.78 -7.28 -8.06
N LYS A 144 15.87 -7.92 -8.47
CA LYS A 144 15.82 -9.19 -9.17
C LYS A 144 15.68 -10.33 -8.17
N LEU A 145 15.17 -11.43 -8.67
CA LEU A 145 14.95 -12.62 -7.85
C LEU A 145 16.27 -13.09 -7.22
N GLY A 146 16.26 -13.23 -5.88
CA GLY A 146 17.43 -13.68 -5.11
C GLY A 146 18.46 -12.59 -4.79
N GLU A 147 18.25 -11.35 -5.26
CA GLU A 147 19.09 -10.20 -4.89
C GLU A 147 18.55 -9.50 -3.64
N THR A 148 19.44 -8.94 -2.86
CA THR A 148 19.12 -8.12 -1.66
C THR A 148 19.23 -6.63 -1.93
N THR A 149 19.69 -6.26 -3.12
CA THR A 149 19.77 -4.88 -3.59
C THR A 149 19.15 -4.78 -4.97
N GLY A 150 18.54 -3.65 -5.25
CA GLY A 150 17.89 -3.33 -6.51
C GLY A 150 18.32 -1.98 -7.04
N THR A 151 17.57 -1.48 -7.98
CA THR A 151 17.76 -0.17 -8.60
C THR A 151 16.48 0.64 -8.51
N CYS A 152 16.57 1.88 -8.05
CA CYS A 152 15.45 2.81 -8.10
C CYS A 152 15.12 3.16 -9.55
N GLY A 153 13.88 3.00 -9.94
CA GLY A 153 13.46 3.33 -11.30
C GLY A 153 11.96 3.20 -11.50
N LYS A 154 11.50 3.61 -12.67
CA LYS A 154 10.13 3.31 -13.11
C LYS A 154 10.14 1.94 -13.74
N PRO A 155 9.27 1.00 -13.27
CA PRO A 155 9.18 -0.32 -13.88
C PRO A 155 8.88 -0.22 -15.37
N GLU A 156 9.73 -0.81 -16.20
CA GLU A 156 9.52 -0.96 -17.63
C GLU A 156 8.95 -2.36 -17.89
N LEU A 157 7.68 -2.43 -18.26
CA LEU A 157 7.02 -3.70 -18.55
C LEU A 157 7.52 -4.24 -19.88
N VAL A 158 8.07 -5.45 -19.87
CA VAL A 158 8.54 -6.18 -21.06
C VAL A 158 7.71 -7.44 -21.28
N GLY A 159 7.60 -7.86 -22.52
CA GLY A 159 6.72 -8.94 -22.96
C GLY A 159 7.41 -10.30 -23.02
N ALA A 160 6.66 -11.29 -23.57
CA ALA A 160 7.15 -12.66 -23.74
C ALA A 160 8.44 -12.74 -24.54
N GLY A 161 9.45 -13.41 -23.99
CA GLY A 161 10.74 -13.63 -24.64
C GLY A 161 11.66 -12.40 -24.67
N GLU A 162 11.19 -11.24 -24.20
CA GLU A 162 12.02 -10.05 -24.10
C GLU A 162 12.94 -10.14 -22.87
N ALA A 163 14.08 -9.45 -22.95
CA ALA A 163 15.04 -9.40 -21.86
C ALA A 163 14.41 -8.73 -20.62
N CYS A 164 14.67 -9.31 -19.46
CA CYS A 164 14.25 -8.77 -18.16
C CYS A 164 15.43 -8.64 -17.17
N ASP A 165 16.64 -8.73 -17.67
CA ASP A 165 17.90 -8.58 -16.90
C ASP A 165 18.30 -7.12 -16.68
N GLY A 166 17.72 -6.19 -17.43
CA GLY A 166 17.94 -4.74 -17.24
C GLY A 166 17.44 -4.25 -15.87
N PRO A 167 18.04 -3.15 -15.34
CA PRO A 167 17.83 -2.71 -13.96
C PRO A 167 16.37 -2.34 -13.63
N THR A 168 15.60 -1.90 -14.62
CA THR A 168 14.21 -1.45 -14.44
C THR A 168 13.19 -2.33 -15.17
N GLN A 169 13.64 -3.36 -15.90
CA GLN A 169 12.78 -4.23 -16.67
C GLN A 169 12.08 -5.24 -15.76
N VAL A 170 10.76 -5.34 -15.88
CA VAL A 170 9.90 -6.31 -15.20
C VAL A 170 8.98 -6.97 -16.20
N CYS A 171 8.72 -8.24 -16.05
CA CYS A 171 7.82 -8.94 -16.95
C CYS A 171 6.37 -8.48 -16.75
N GLY A 172 5.67 -8.28 -17.85
CA GLY A 172 4.23 -8.00 -17.86
C GLY A 172 3.39 -9.18 -17.40
N ASP A 173 2.07 -8.98 -17.33
CA ASP A 173 1.12 -9.98 -16.88
C ASP A 173 1.24 -11.30 -17.66
N GLY A 174 1.19 -12.42 -16.92
CA GLY A 174 1.30 -13.76 -17.49
C GLY A 174 2.73 -14.29 -17.63
N TYR A 175 3.74 -13.52 -17.24
CA TYR A 175 5.14 -13.88 -17.38
C TYR A 175 5.92 -13.65 -16.09
N PHE A 176 7.01 -14.41 -15.91
CA PHE A 176 8.03 -14.16 -14.88
C PHE A 176 9.41 -14.07 -15.51
N CYS A 177 10.34 -13.39 -14.84
CA CYS A 177 11.73 -13.31 -15.29
C CYS A 177 12.49 -14.56 -14.84
N ASN A 178 13.06 -15.31 -15.80
CA ASN A 178 13.87 -16.51 -15.52
C ASN A 178 15.36 -16.22 -15.33
N ALA A 179 15.72 -14.99 -15.00
CA ALA A 179 17.03 -14.36 -14.91
C ALA A 179 17.49 -13.65 -16.19
N GLU A 180 16.99 -14.00 -17.37
CA GLU A 180 17.38 -13.38 -18.65
C GLU A 180 16.16 -12.83 -19.41
N ASN A 181 15.12 -13.63 -19.55
CA ASN A 181 13.97 -13.32 -20.39
C ASN A 181 12.65 -13.57 -19.66
N CYS A 182 11.61 -12.86 -20.09
CA CYS A 182 10.25 -13.10 -19.65
C CYS A 182 9.69 -14.39 -20.24
N VAL A 183 9.42 -15.36 -19.40
CA VAL A 183 8.81 -16.66 -19.75
C VAL A 183 7.43 -16.79 -19.13
N ALA A 184 6.54 -17.51 -19.83
CA ALA A 184 5.18 -17.71 -19.34
C ALA A 184 5.17 -18.45 -17.98
N TYR A 185 4.25 -18.06 -17.11
CA TYR A 185 4.00 -18.80 -15.88
C TYR A 185 3.73 -20.27 -16.14
N LYS A 186 4.22 -21.11 -15.25
CA LYS A 186 3.97 -22.54 -15.26
C LYS A 186 2.53 -22.82 -14.82
N LYS A 187 1.87 -23.70 -15.58
CA LYS A 187 0.51 -24.15 -15.28
C LYS A 187 0.52 -25.23 -14.20
N THR A 188 -0.64 -25.58 -13.69
CA THR A 188 -0.85 -26.73 -12.79
C THR A 188 -0.12 -27.97 -13.30
N GLY A 189 0.64 -28.63 -12.44
CA GLY A 189 1.48 -29.77 -12.76
C GLY A 189 2.86 -29.41 -13.30
N GLY A 190 3.16 -28.14 -13.57
CA GLY A 190 4.48 -27.68 -14.00
C GLY A 190 5.51 -27.71 -12.87
N THR A 191 6.75 -28.15 -13.15
CA THR A 191 7.83 -28.16 -12.17
C THR A 191 8.25 -26.74 -11.82
N CYS A 192 8.37 -26.43 -10.52
CA CYS A 192 8.72 -25.11 -9.99
C CYS A 192 9.83 -25.21 -8.94
N THR A 193 10.46 -24.07 -8.65
CA THR A 193 11.41 -23.88 -7.55
C THR A 193 10.97 -22.77 -6.61
N GLY A 194 9.79 -22.20 -6.86
CA GLY A 194 9.15 -21.15 -6.04
C GLY A 194 7.86 -20.67 -6.69
N ASP A 195 7.01 -20.05 -5.89
CA ASP A 195 5.68 -19.56 -6.26
C ASP A 195 5.68 -18.60 -7.44
N PHE A 196 6.73 -17.76 -7.52
CA PHE A 196 6.90 -16.77 -8.61
C PHE A 196 6.92 -17.37 -10.01
N GLN A 197 7.13 -18.69 -10.15
CA GLN A 197 7.12 -19.39 -11.44
C GLN A 197 5.72 -19.90 -11.82
N CYS A 198 4.83 -20.05 -10.85
CA CYS A 198 3.50 -20.60 -11.06
C CYS A 198 2.52 -19.48 -11.49
N ALA A 199 1.51 -19.85 -12.26
CA ALA A 199 0.43 -18.92 -12.58
C ALA A 199 -0.21 -18.37 -11.29
N PRO A 200 -0.76 -17.15 -11.28
CA PRO A 200 -1.26 -16.48 -10.06
C PRO A 200 -2.27 -17.29 -9.24
N ALA A 201 -3.05 -18.17 -9.91
CA ALA A 201 -4.00 -19.08 -9.24
C ALA A 201 -3.34 -20.32 -8.62
N ASN A 202 -2.03 -20.49 -8.79
CA ASN A 202 -1.26 -21.65 -8.32
C ASN A 202 -0.18 -21.22 -7.34
N HIS A 203 0.30 -22.19 -6.55
CA HIS A 203 1.48 -22.06 -5.72
C HIS A 203 2.45 -23.23 -5.98
N CYS A 204 3.68 -23.11 -5.53
CA CYS A 204 4.70 -24.14 -5.72
C CYS A 204 4.80 -25.03 -4.47
N VAL A 205 4.28 -26.23 -4.54
CA VAL A 205 4.43 -27.23 -3.48
C VAL A 205 5.81 -27.86 -3.61
N LEU A 206 6.75 -27.43 -2.77
CA LEU A 206 8.15 -27.86 -2.82
C LEU A 206 8.35 -29.23 -2.19
N ASP A 207 9.08 -30.11 -2.88
CA ASP A 207 9.67 -31.31 -2.30
C ASP A 207 11.04 -30.95 -1.69
N THR A 208 11.06 -30.80 -0.37
CA THR A 208 12.26 -30.42 0.38
C THR A 208 13.27 -31.58 0.50
N THR A 209 12.96 -32.76 -0.01
CA THR A 209 13.89 -33.92 -0.02
C THR A 209 14.86 -33.86 -1.20
N THR A 210 14.62 -32.99 -2.19
CA THR A 210 15.51 -32.78 -3.35
C THR A 210 16.48 -31.63 -3.10
N ASP A 211 17.66 -31.66 -3.71
CA ASP A 211 18.66 -30.59 -3.66
C ASP A 211 19.17 -30.30 -5.09
N PRO A 212 18.88 -29.10 -5.68
CA PRO A 212 18.02 -28.03 -5.10
C PRO A 212 16.56 -28.47 -4.96
N ALA A 213 15.85 -27.88 -4.00
CA ALA A 213 14.42 -28.15 -3.80
C ALA A 213 13.63 -27.80 -5.07
N THR A 214 12.86 -28.78 -5.55
CA THR A 214 11.96 -28.62 -6.69
C THR A 214 10.56 -29.02 -6.27
N GLY A 215 9.55 -28.48 -6.93
CA GLY A 215 8.16 -28.75 -6.59
C GLY A 215 7.28 -28.78 -7.81
N THR A 216 6.00 -28.75 -7.55
CA THR A 216 4.95 -28.76 -8.59
C THR A 216 4.00 -27.60 -8.36
N CYS A 217 3.66 -26.88 -9.42
CA CYS A 217 2.62 -25.87 -9.36
C CYS A 217 1.25 -26.53 -9.13
N GLU A 218 0.63 -26.25 -8.02
CA GLU A 218 -0.69 -26.74 -7.64
C GLU A 218 -1.69 -25.58 -7.54
N VAL A 219 -2.97 -25.86 -7.77
CA VAL A 219 -4.02 -24.85 -7.64
C VAL A 219 -4.17 -24.47 -6.18
N ARG A 220 -4.18 -23.18 -5.90
CA ARG A 220 -4.46 -22.67 -4.54
C ARG A 220 -5.83 -23.14 -4.06
N ALA A 221 -5.91 -23.49 -2.80
CA ALA A 221 -7.12 -24.02 -2.19
C ALA A 221 -8.25 -22.98 -2.16
N GLU A 222 -9.48 -23.44 -2.36
CA GLU A 222 -10.68 -22.61 -2.27
C GLU A 222 -11.03 -22.28 -0.81
N LEU A 223 -11.98 -21.36 -0.63
CA LEU A 223 -12.49 -21.00 0.71
C LEU A 223 -12.94 -22.24 1.49
N SER A 224 -12.60 -22.25 2.78
CA SER A 224 -12.89 -23.33 3.74
C SER A 224 -12.10 -24.63 3.51
N ALA A 225 -11.25 -24.72 2.50
CA ALA A 225 -10.32 -25.83 2.35
C ALA A 225 -9.19 -25.75 3.40
N ASP A 226 -8.54 -26.88 3.65
CA ASP A 226 -7.38 -26.95 4.55
C ASP A 226 -6.20 -26.18 3.99
N CYS A 227 -5.43 -25.53 4.87
CA CYS A 227 -4.22 -24.79 4.54
C CYS A 227 -3.20 -24.88 5.67
N ALA A 228 -1.92 -24.76 5.36
CA ALA A 228 -0.85 -24.66 6.33
C ALA A 228 -0.26 -23.24 6.41
N ASN A 229 -0.39 -22.46 5.32
CA ASN A 229 0.08 -21.09 5.20
C ASN A 229 -0.80 -20.29 4.22
N ASP A 230 -0.59 -18.98 4.17
CA ASP A 230 -1.37 -18.06 3.34
C ASP A 230 -1.26 -18.36 1.84
N ASP A 231 -0.11 -18.82 1.39
CA ASP A 231 0.14 -19.14 -0.02
C ASP A 231 -0.64 -20.34 -0.53
N ASP A 232 -1.12 -21.21 0.36
CA ASP A 232 -1.97 -22.32 -0.02
C ASP A 232 -3.35 -21.86 -0.51
N CYS A 233 -3.81 -20.66 -0.11
CA CYS A 233 -5.17 -20.19 -0.34
C CYS A 233 -5.28 -19.25 -1.56
N GLN A 234 -6.38 -19.34 -2.30
CA GLN A 234 -6.71 -18.36 -3.35
C GLN A 234 -6.88 -16.94 -2.82
N SER A 235 -7.34 -16.83 -1.59
CA SER A 235 -7.50 -15.57 -0.87
C SER A 235 -6.19 -15.02 -0.30
N HIS A 236 -5.08 -15.78 -0.37
CA HIS A 236 -3.83 -15.51 0.34
C HIS A 236 -4.02 -15.33 1.85
N TYR A 237 -4.99 -16.05 2.43
CA TYR A 237 -5.26 -15.98 3.85
C TYR A 237 -5.68 -17.33 4.44
N CYS A 238 -4.82 -17.86 5.34
CA CYS A 238 -5.01 -19.12 6.06
C CYS A 238 -5.22 -18.86 7.55
N VAL A 239 -6.40 -19.13 8.07
CA VAL A 239 -6.70 -19.02 9.50
C VAL A 239 -6.29 -20.29 10.19
N VAL A 240 -5.14 -20.29 10.86
CA VAL A 240 -4.66 -21.42 11.67
C VAL A 240 -5.01 -21.18 13.13
N PRO A 241 -5.85 -22.03 13.77
CA PRO A 241 -6.17 -21.90 15.18
C PRO A 241 -4.93 -22.02 16.06
N SER A 242 -4.94 -21.34 17.21
CA SER A 242 -3.81 -21.37 18.14
C SER A 242 -3.49 -22.81 18.59
N GLY A 243 -2.25 -23.23 18.37
CA GLY A 243 -1.76 -24.57 18.73
C GLY A 243 -1.98 -25.65 17.66
N GLU A 244 -2.60 -25.32 16.53
CA GLU A 244 -2.76 -26.20 15.38
C GLU A 244 -1.74 -25.88 14.28
N THR A 245 -1.52 -26.83 13.36
CA THR A 245 -0.63 -26.67 12.20
C THR A 245 -1.41 -26.62 10.89
N VAL A 246 -2.72 -26.85 10.95
CA VAL A 246 -3.61 -26.82 9.79
C VAL A 246 -4.77 -25.88 10.11
N GLY A 247 -5.00 -24.96 9.19
CA GLY A 247 -6.08 -23.97 9.24
C GLY A 247 -7.10 -24.16 8.13
N LYS A 248 -7.84 -23.10 7.87
CA LYS A 248 -8.82 -23.02 6.78
C LYS A 248 -8.61 -21.74 5.99
N CYS A 249 -8.69 -21.85 4.66
CA CYS A 249 -8.70 -20.68 3.80
C CYS A 249 -9.92 -19.81 4.07
N ALA A 250 -9.69 -18.53 4.37
CA ALA A 250 -10.73 -17.54 4.63
C ALA A 250 -10.66 -16.41 3.60
N SER A 251 -11.78 -15.74 3.34
CA SER A 251 -11.83 -14.60 2.43
C SER A 251 -11.38 -13.30 3.11
N THR A 252 -11.61 -13.20 4.40
CA THR A 252 -11.35 -12.00 5.21
C THR A 252 -10.91 -12.37 6.62
N ILE A 253 -10.21 -11.43 7.26
CA ILE A 253 -9.97 -11.42 8.70
C ILE A 253 -11.09 -10.60 9.33
N ARG A 254 -11.93 -11.24 10.11
CA ARG A 254 -12.93 -10.54 10.92
C ARG A 254 -12.29 -10.01 12.18
N LEU A 255 -12.32 -8.70 12.37
CA LEU A 255 -11.90 -8.10 13.63
C LEU A 255 -12.78 -8.59 14.78
N SER A 256 -12.15 -8.97 15.88
CA SER A 256 -12.78 -9.39 17.12
C SER A 256 -11.87 -9.11 18.30
N ILE A 257 -12.39 -9.15 19.51
CA ILE A 257 -11.63 -8.85 20.74
C ILE A 257 -10.36 -9.71 20.90
N ASN A 258 -10.34 -10.90 20.32
CA ASN A 258 -9.20 -11.81 20.39
C ASN A 258 -8.27 -11.72 19.17
N GLU A 259 -8.63 -10.92 18.18
CA GLU A 259 -7.82 -10.73 16.99
C GLU A 259 -6.61 -9.84 17.30
N PRO A 260 -5.36 -10.26 16.98
CA PRO A 260 -4.16 -9.46 17.24
C PRO A 260 -4.21 -8.05 16.67
N LEU A 261 -4.88 -7.85 15.54
CA LEU A 261 -5.08 -6.52 14.95
C LEU A 261 -5.82 -5.56 15.87
N CYS A 262 -6.71 -6.06 16.72
CA CYS A 262 -7.42 -5.24 17.70
C CYS A 262 -6.50 -4.69 18.80
N GLU A 263 -5.30 -5.26 18.99
CA GLU A 263 -4.31 -4.71 19.93
C GLU A 263 -3.80 -3.33 19.48
N ASN A 264 -3.72 -3.11 18.17
CA ASN A 264 -3.37 -1.82 17.56
C ASN A 264 -4.56 -0.85 17.47
N LEU A 265 -5.73 -1.24 17.96
CA LEU A 265 -6.98 -0.48 17.91
C LEU A 265 -7.56 -0.19 19.31
N ARG A 266 -6.83 -0.57 20.36
CA ARG A 266 -7.25 -0.45 21.78
C ARG A 266 -6.30 0.43 22.57
#